data_7b68edad79e8f90a4f619fd63ba04d09
#
_entry.id   7b68edad79e8f90a4f619fd63ba04d09
#
_cell.length_a   1.000
_cell.length_b   1.000
_cell.length_c   1.000
_cell.angle_alpha   90.00
_cell.angle_beta   90.00
_cell.angle_gamma   90.00
#
_symmetry.space_group_name_H-M   'P 1'
#
loop_
_entity.id
_entity.type
_entity.pdbx_description
1 polymer ?
#
loop_
_entity_poly.entity_id
_entity_poly.type
_entity_poly.pdbx_seq_one_letter_code
_entity_poly.pdbx_strand_id
1 'polypeptide(L)'
;MTVRVPVPPAMLAWARERSRQTPEDLFARFPALYEWEQGTRQPTLKQLEKFAQATHTPVGYLFLPEPPEEPLPVPDFRTIGDVEIGHASPDLLDTVYQCQQRQEWYRDYARLHRESPVPFVGTFTVGSDVEEAATRMREVLEFAPDERGSSWSEALRRLIEEADRNGVLVMVSGIVGSNTHRKLDPDEFRGFALADDLAPLIFVNGADTKAAQIFTLAHELVHIWIGESAVSDADMASTSGNAIERWCNQVAAEFLVPGSALRGYQLNRDDLTDELETLARRFKVSTLVVLRRLFDANYFTATQYREEFSSELDRIRTLMEERGTGSGGNFYNTQPVRVSKRFARALIESTLEGQTLHRDAFQMLGFKKVSTFNELAARLGVV
;
A
#
# COMPACT_ATOMS: atom_id res chain seq x y z
N MET A 1 -36.29 18.71 -24.78
CA MET A 1 -35.13 18.36 -25.65
C MET A 1 -33.98 17.88 -24.77
N THR A 2 -33.42 16.72 -25.07
CA THR A 2 -32.26 16.21 -24.31
C THR A 2 -30.99 16.89 -24.84
N VAL A 3 -30.38 17.77 -24.07
CA VAL A 3 -29.15 18.47 -24.44
C VAL A 3 -28.00 17.47 -24.52
N ARG A 4 -27.36 17.39 -25.71
CA ARG A 4 -26.11 16.65 -25.91
C ARG A 4 -24.94 17.61 -25.76
N VAL A 5 -23.84 17.11 -25.20
CA VAL A 5 -22.62 17.90 -24.93
C VAL A 5 -21.49 17.46 -25.86
N PRO A 6 -20.81 18.39 -26.54
CA PRO A 6 -19.65 18.04 -27.34
C PRO A 6 -18.50 17.63 -26.44
N VAL A 7 -17.98 16.44 -26.69
CA VAL A 7 -16.82 15.87 -25.98
C VAL A 7 -15.84 15.34 -27.03
N PRO A 8 -14.54 15.63 -26.90
CA PRO A 8 -13.56 15.04 -27.82
C PRO A 8 -13.55 13.52 -27.70
N PRO A 9 -13.67 12.78 -28.82
CA PRO A 9 -13.65 11.31 -28.79
C PRO A 9 -12.42 10.71 -28.09
N ALA A 10 -11.24 11.32 -28.28
CA ALA A 10 -9.99 10.91 -27.64
C ALA A 10 -10.07 10.94 -26.11
N MET A 11 -10.84 11.87 -25.53
CA MET A 11 -11.02 11.96 -24.08
C MET A 11 -11.86 10.82 -23.52
N LEU A 12 -12.82 10.31 -24.28
CA LEU A 12 -13.63 9.16 -23.89
C LEU A 12 -12.82 7.86 -23.97
N ALA A 13 -12.04 7.68 -25.03
CA ALA A 13 -11.11 6.55 -25.15
C ALA A 13 -10.05 6.57 -24.04
N TRP A 14 -9.44 7.72 -23.80
CA TRP A 14 -8.48 7.90 -22.70
C TRP A 14 -9.09 7.56 -21.34
N ALA A 15 -10.28 8.05 -21.01
CA ALA A 15 -10.94 7.77 -19.73
C ALA A 15 -11.28 6.28 -19.57
N ARG A 16 -11.64 5.57 -20.64
CA ARG A 16 -11.85 4.12 -20.65
C ARG A 16 -10.53 3.40 -20.36
N GLU A 17 -9.48 3.70 -21.07
CA GLU A 17 -8.16 3.08 -20.92
C GLU A 17 -7.57 3.35 -19.54
N ARG A 18 -7.64 4.61 -19.09
CA ARG A 18 -7.22 5.03 -17.75
C ARG A 18 -7.90 4.24 -16.63
N SER A 19 -9.18 3.90 -16.80
CA SER A 19 -9.98 3.21 -15.77
C SER A 19 -9.54 1.77 -15.51
N ARG A 20 -8.74 1.16 -16.40
CA ARG A 20 -8.34 -0.25 -16.39
C ARG A 20 -9.50 -1.25 -16.27
N GLN A 21 -10.74 -0.80 -16.47
CA GLN A 21 -11.90 -1.69 -16.54
C GLN A 21 -11.91 -2.43 -17.88
N THR A 22 -12.51 -3.63 -17.90
CA THR A 22 -12.61 -4.38 -19.15
C THR A 22 -13.47 -3.60 -20.15
N PRO A 23 -13.08 -3.51 -21.44
CA PRO A 23 -13.87 -2.85 -22.45
C PRO A 23 -15.29 -3.42 -22.52
N GLU A 24 -15.45 -4.73 -22.36
CA GLU A 24 -16.72 -5.46 -22.38
C GLU A 24 -17.68 -4.94 -21.32
N ASP A 25 -17.22 -4.76 -20.07
CA ASP A 25 -18.04 -4.26 -18.97
C ASP A 25 -18.50 -2.82 -19.21
N LEU A 26 -17.60 -1.97 -19.73
CA LEU A 26 -17.94 -0.58 -20.07
C LEU A 26 -18.90 -0.48 -21.26
N PHE A 27 -18.71 -1.27 -22.32
CA PHE A 27 -19.63 -1.30 -23.45
C PHE A 27 -21.01 -1.88 -23.07
N ALA A 28 -21.06 -2.89 -22.20
CA ALA A 28 -22.33 -3.39 -21.66
C ALA A 28 -23.08 -2.32 -20.86
N ARG A 29 -22.36 -1.52 -20.06
CA ARG A 29 -22.93 -0.44 -19.24
C ARG A 29 -23.28 0.81 -20.05
N PHE A 30 -22.52 1.09 -21.09
CA PHE A 30 -22.68 2.23 -22.00
C PHE A 30 -22.73 1.78 -23.47
N PRO A 31 -23.86 1.24 -23.95
CA PRO A 31 -23.94 0.68 -25.31
C PRO A 31 -23.63 1.67 -26.45
N ALA A 32 -23.77 2.96 -26.20
CA ALA A 32 -23.43 4.01 -27.16
C ALA A 32 -21.96 4.50 -27.06
N LEU A 33 -21.14 3.92 -26.18
CA LEU A 33 -19.76 4.37 -25.97
C LEU A 33 -18.92 4.28 -27.23
N TYR A 34 -19.06 3.22 -28.02
CA TYR A 34 -18.37 3.09 -29.29
C TYR A 34 -18.73 4.24 -30.26
N GLU A 35 -20.03 4.60 -30.36
CA GLU A 35 -20.47 5.72 -31.20
C GLU A 35 -19.90 7.07 -30.67
N TRP A 36 -19.74 7.21 -29.35
CA TRP A 36 -19.14 8.40 -28.74
C TRP A 36 -17.65 8.50 -29.05
N GLU A 37 -16.91 7.39 -28.96
CA GLU A 37 -15.48 7.32 -29.28
C GLU A 37 -15.20 7.49 -30.80
N GLN A 38 -16.16 7.16 -31.67
CA GLN A 38 -16.08 7.44 -33.11
C GLN A 38 -16.58 8.85 -33.48
N GLY A 39 -17.07 9.63 -32.52
CA GLY A 39 -17.61 10.96 -32.76
C GLY A 39 -18.93 11.01 -33.58
N THR A 40 -19.52 9.85 -33.89
CA THR A 40 -20.76 9.74 -34.64
C THR A 40 -22.00 10.12 -33.84
N ARG A 41 -21.87 10.11 -32.51
CA ARG A 41 -22.92 10.49 -31.57
C ARG A 41 -22.32 11.18 -30.35
N GLN A 42 -22.99 12.23 -29.84
CA GLN A 42 -22.58 12.90 -28.61
C GLN A 42 -23.40 12.39 -27.42
N PRO A 43 -22.80 12.22 -26.23
CA PRO A 43 -23.51 11.88 -25.00
C PRO A 43 -24.37 13.04 -24.52
N THR A 44 -25.38 12.76 -23.72
CA THR A 44 -26.02 13.77 -22.88
C THR A 44 -25.17 14.05 -21.64
N LEU A 45 -25.31 15.21 -21.00
CA LEU A 45 -24.58 15.53 -19.77
C LEU A 45 -24.73 14.44 -18.71
N LYS A 46 -25.95 13.96 -18.50
CA LYS A 46 -26.23 12.88 -17.53
C LYS A 46 -25.55 11.54 -17.88
N GLN A 47 -25.41 11.24 -19.18
CA GLN A 47 -24.66 10.04 -19.62
C GLN A 47 -23.16 10.24 -19.39
N LEU A 48 -22.65 11.44 -19.69
CA LEU A 48 -21.26 11.80 -19.47
C LEU A 48 -20.88 11.76 -17.98
N GLU A 49 -21.72 12.32 -17.10
CA GLU A 49 -21.52 12.23 -15.63
C GLU A 49 -21.47 10.78 -15.13
N LYS A 50 -22.38 9.92 -15.65
CA LYS A 50 -22.36 8.49 -15.29
C LYS A 50 -21.12 7.76 -15.83
N PHE A 51 -20.66 8.12 -17.02
CA PHE A 51 -19.44 7.57 -17.60
C PHE A 51 -18.21 8.03 -16.80
N ALA A 52 -18.10 9.33 -16.50
CA ALA A 52 -17.06 9.91 -15.66
C ALA A 52 -16.99 9.22 -14.29
N GLN A 53 -18.15 8.99 -13.66
CA GLN A 53 -18.25 8.26 -12.40
C GLN A 53 -17.81 6.80 -12.53
N ALA A 54 -18.16 6.14 -13.62
CA ALA A 54 -17.79 4.75 -13.89
C ALA A 54 -16.29 4.56 -14.13
N THR A 55 -15.67 5.51 -14.83
CA THR A 55 -14.24 5.50 -15.15
C THR A 55 -13.38 6.21 -14.10
N HIS A 56 -13.98 6.68 -13.01
CA HIS A 56 -13.31 7.47 -11.97
C HIS A 56 -12.54 8.67 -12.51
N THR A 57 -13.10 9.30 -13.55
CA THR A 57 -12.54 10.46 -14.24
C THR A 57 -13.27 11.72 -13.77
N PRO A 58 -12.59 12.80 -13.38
CA PRO A 58 -13.24 14.07 -13.14
C PRO A 58 -14.01 14.53 -14.41
N VAL A 59 -15.30 14.83 -14.27
CA VAL A 59 -16.14 15.16 -15.45
C VAL A 59 -15.57 16.32 -16.25
N GLY A 60 -14.89 17.28 -15.60
CA GLY A 60 -14.24 18.42 -16.26
C GLY A 60 -13.12 18.01 -17.21
N TYR A 61 -12.42 16.92 -16.93
CA TYR A 61 -11.33 16.42 -17.80
C TYR A 61 -11.87 15.99 -19.16
N LEU A 62 -13.09 15.45 -19.23
CA LEU A 62 -13.70 15.01 -20.48
C LEU A 62 -13.97 16.15 -21.47
N PHE A 63 -13.84 17.41 -21.05
CA PHE A 63 -13.96 18.59 -21.91
C PHE A 63 -12.59 19.19 -22.33
N LEU A 64 -11.48 18.60 -21.87
CA LEU A 64 -10.16 19.02 -22.31
C LEU A 64 -9.92 18.67 -23.79
N PRO A 65 -9.11 19.44 -24.51
CA PRO A 65 -8.79 19.17 -25.91
C PRO A 65 -7.96 17.90 -26.09
N GLU A 66 -7.14 17.55 -25.10
CA GLU A 66 -6.23 16.40 -25.06
C GLU A 66 -6.13 15.83 -23.64
N PRO A 67 -5.75 14.55 -23.50
CA PRO A 67 -5.56 13.92 -22.20
C PRO A 67 -4.55 14.66 -21.32
N PRO A 68 -4.90 14.95 -20.05
CA PRO A 68 -3.96 15.56 -19.13
C PRO A 68 -2.87 14.57 -18.73
N GLU A 69 -1.66 15.07 -18.48
CA GLU A 69 -0.65 14.31 -17.79
C GLU A 69 -1.03 14.18 -16.30
N GLU A 70 -1.02 12.96 -15.78
CA GLU A 70 -1.30 12.66 -14.38
C GLU A 70 -0.09 11.94 -13.75
N PRO A 71 1.04 12.64 -13.55
CA PRO A 71 2.19 12.02 -12.90
C PRO A 71 1.86 11.68 -11.45
N LEU A 72 2.45 10.59 -10.94
CA LEU A 72 2.44 10.34 -9.51
C LEU A 72 3.13 11.51 -8.78
N PRO A 73 2.53 12.01 -7.67
CA PRO A 73 3.10 13.13 -6.92
C PRO A 73 4.31 12.74 -6.05
N VAL A 74 4.79 11.52 -6.18
CA VAL A 74 5.96 10.93 -5.52
C VAL A 74 6.74 10.08 -6.54
N PRO A 75 8.05 9.85 -6.34
CA PRO A 75 8.83 8.97 -7.20
C PRO A 75 8.18 7.60 -7.35
N ASP A 76 8.14 7.11 -8.57
CA ASP A 76 7.56 5.81 -8.93
C ASP A 76 8.70 4.80 -9.14
N PHE A 77 8.84 3.86 -8.21
CA PHE A 77 9.86 2.81 -8.27
C PHE A 77 9.26 1.44 -8.59
N ARG A 78 7.98 1.41 -9.00
CA ARG A 78 7.32 0.17 -9.40
C ARG A 78 7.96 -0.40 -10.66
N THR A 79 8.27 -1.67 -10.62
CA THR A 79 8.73 -2.44 -11.80
C THR A 79 8.07 -3.80 -11.78
N ILE A 80 7.38 -4.19 -12.85
CA ILE A 80 6.92 -5.58 -13.03
C ILE A 80 7.86 -6.25 -14.03
N GLY A 81 8.65 -7.22 -13.57
CA GLY A 81 9.54 -8.00 -14.43
C GLY A 81 10.51 -7.14 -15.27
N ASP A 82 11.13 -6.12 -14.66
CA ASP A 82 12.03 -5.16 -15.31
C ASP A 82 11.38 -4.23 -16.36
N VAL A 83 10.05 -4.18 -16.44
CA VAL A 83 9.30 -3.24 -17.30
C VAL A 83 8.71 -2.13 -16.42
N GLU A 84 8.97 -0.88 -16.79
CA GLU A 84 8.30 0.27 -16.14
C GLU A 84 6.79 0.12 -16.28
N ILE A 85 6.06 0.19 -15.15
CA ILE A 85 4.60 0.19 -15.17
C ILE A 85 4.14 1.50 -15.80
N GLY A 86 3.28 1.40 -16.81
CA GLY A 86 2.66 2.56 -17.44
C GLY A 86 1.91 3.48 -16.46
N HIS A 87 1.11 4.41 -16.97
CA HIS A 87 0.39 5.38 -16.15
C HIS A 87 -0.31 4.77 -14.92
N ALA A 88 -0.23 5.47 -13.79
CA ALA A 88 -0.90 5.08 -12.55
C ALA A 88 -2.42 5.02 -12.74
N SER A 89 -3.07 4.01 -12.16
CA SER A 89 -4.53 3.93 -12.18
C SER A 89 -5.17 5.06 -11.35
N PRO A 90 -6.45 5.39 -11.62
CA PRO A 90 -7.22 6.29 -10.77
C PRO A 90 -7.25 5.84 -9.30
N ASP A 91 -7.20 4.54 -9.05
CA ASP A 91 -7.29 3.98 -7.71
C ASP A 91 -5.99 4.22 -6.92
N LEU A 92 -4.84 4.07 -7.57
CA LEU A 92 -3.55 4.42 -6.98
C LEU A 92 -3.43 5.94 -6.78
N LEU A 93 -3.72 6.76 -7.80
CA LEU A 93 -3.65 8.22 -7.70
C LEU A 93 -4.52 8.77 -6.55
N ASP A 94 -5.80 8.36 -6.50
CA ASP A 94 -6.71 8.79 -5.45
C ASP A 94 -6.23 8.34 -4.06
N THR A 95 -5.62 7.16 -3.95
CA THR A 95 -5.08 6.65 -2.68
C THR A 95 -3.88 7.48 -2.22
N VAL A 96 -2.95 7.80 -3.12
CA VAL A 96 -1.80 8.67 -2.82
C VAL A 96 -2.26 10.07 -2.42
N TYR A 97 -3.15 10.70 -3.18
CA TYR A 97 -3.66 12.03 -2.85
C TYR A 97 -4.41 12.07 -1.51
N GLN A 98 -5.21 11.04 -1.19
CA GLN A 98 -5.87 10.94 0.12
C GLN A 98 -4.86 10.83 1.26
N CYS A 99 -3.80 10.06 1.08
CA CYS A 99 -2.74 9.93 2.08
C CYS A 99 -1.95 11.23 2.23
N GLN A 100 -1.63 11.93 1.14
CA GLN A 100 -0.98 13.25 1.21
C GLN A 100 -1.84 14.28 1.94
N GLN A 101 -3.15 14.32 1.68
CA GLN A 101 -4.08 15.21 2.39
C GLN A 101 -4.10 14.93 3.90
N ARG A 102 -4.09 13.65 4.29
CA ARG A 102 -4.04 13.24 5.69
C ARG A 102 -2.68 13.58 6.33
N GLN A 103 -1.60 13.36 5.61
CA GLN A 103 -0.25 13.72 6.06
C GLN A 103 -0.12 15.22 6.28
N GLU A 104 -0.58 16.04 5.34
CA GLU A 104 -0.56 17.51 5.44
C GLU A 104 -1.35 17.98 6.65
N TRP A 105 -2.58 17.48 6.82
CA TRP A 105 -3.40 17.81 7.98
C TRP A 105 -2.70 17.42 9.30
N TYR A 106 -2.13 16.21 9.38
CA TYR A 106 -1.43 15.77 10.59
C TYR A 106 -0.17 16.56 10.87
N ARG A 107 0.58 16.94 9.84
CA ARG A 107 1.76 17.80 9.97
C ARG A 107 1.40 19.15 10.58
N ASP A 108 0.30 19.75 10.14
CA ASP A 108 -0.16 21.04 10.69
C ASP A 108 -0.67 20.88 12.14
N TYR A 109 -1.35 19.78 12.45
CA TYR A 109 -1.72 19.41 13.81
C TYR A 109 -0.46 19.25 14.70
N ALA A 110 0.53 18.49 14.26
CA ALA A 110 1.77 18.27 15.00
C ALA A 110 2.54 19.59 15.26
N ARG A 111 2.58 20.49 14.28
CA ARG A 111 3.17 21.82 14.45
C ARG A 111 2.41 22.65 15.49
N LEU A 112 1.09 22.67 15.44
CA LEU A 112 0.24 23.39 16.39
C LEU A 112 0.45 22.87 17.82
N HIS A 113 0.57 21.56 18.00
CA HIS A 113 0.78 20.91 19.29
C HIS A 113 2.25 20.80 19.70
N ARG A 114 3.19 21.33 18.88
CA ARG A 114 4.63 21.31 19.12
C ARG A 114 5.17 19.89 19.33
N GLU A 115 4.65 18.93 18.58
CA GLU A 115 5.20 17.58 18.57
C GLU A 115 6.65 17.60 18.08
N SER A 116 7.50 16.75 18.66
CA SER A 116 8.89 16.62 18.24
C SER A 116 8.98 15.87 16.92
N PRO A 117 9.95 16.18 16.06
CA PRO A 117 10.25 15.37 14.89
C PRO A 117 10.52 13.92 15.25
N VAL A 118 10.15 13.03 14.36
CA VAL A 118 10.43 11.60 14.50
C VAL A 118 11.94 11.37 14.33
N PRO A 119 12.65 10.86 15.36
CA PRO A 119 14.11 11.00 15.44
C PRO A 119 14.90 10.14 14.46
N PHE A 120 14.27 9.18 13.79
CA PHE A 120 14.95 8.26 12.88
C PHE A 120 14.69 8.58 11.40
N VAL A 121 13.82 9.51 11.07
CA VAL A 121 13.58 9.91 9.67
C VAL A 121 14.87 10.48 9.08
N GLY A 122 15.25 9.98 7.90
CA GLY A 122 16.45 10.43 7.19
C GLY A 122 17.78 10.10 7.87
N THR A 123 17.82 9.15 8.80
CA THR A 123 19.06 8.80 9.53
C THR A 123 19.88 7.71 8.86
N PHE A 124 19.32 6.96 7.92
CA PHE A 124 20.07 5.99 7.12
C PHE A 124 20.53 6.60 5.80
N THR A 125 21.65 6.06 5.32
CA THR A 125 22.17 6.35 3.97
C THR A 125 22.16 5.07 3.16
N VAL A 126 21.67 5.12 1.92
CA VAL A 126 21.70 3.97 1.00
C VAL A 126 23.13 3.46 0.84
N GLY A 127 23.32 2.15 1.04
CA GLY A 127 24.64 1.52 1.03
C GLY A 127 25.30 1.40 2.42
N SER A 128 24.67 1.91 3.50
CA SER A 128 25.06 1.58 4.88
C SER A 128 25.00 0.08 5.13
N ASP A 129 25.68 -0.40 6.18
CA ASP A 129 25.64 -1.82 6.54
C ASP A 129 24.20 -2.30 6.82
N VAL A 130 23.81 -3.35 6.12
CA VAL A 130 22.43 -3.88 6.14
C VAL A 130 22.09 -4.50 7.50
N GLU A 131 23.05 -5.23 8.12
CA GLU A 131 22.84 -5.90 9.42
C GLU A 131 22.71 -4.85 10.53
N GLU A 132 23.52 -3.79 10.49
CA GLU A 132 23.46 -2.67 11.42
C GLU A 132 22.14 -1.90 11.29
N ALA A 133 21.74 -1.52 10.07
CA ALA A 133 20.49 -0.83 9.81
C ALA A 133 19.28 -1.64 10.29
N ALA A 134 19.19 -2.90 9.93
CA ALA A 134 18.11 -3.80 10.35
C ALA A 134 18.10 -4.03 11.87
N THR A 135 19.24 -4.08 12.52
CA THR A 135 19.34 -4.22 13.98
C THR A 135 18.81 -2.97 14.67
N ARG A 136 19.19 -1.78 14.18
CA ARG A 136 18.68 -0.52 14.71
C ARG A 136 17.17 -0.39 14.56
N MET A 137 16.60 -0.82 13.41
CA MET A 137 15.15 -0.86 13.23
C MET A 137 14.45 -1.81 14.22
N ARG A 138 15.03 -3.02 14.47
CA ARG A 138 14.47 -3.96 15.45
C ARG A 138 14.46 -3.41 16.88
N GLU A 139 15.52 -2.68 17.27
CA GLU A 139 15.59 -2.03 18.58
C GLU A 139 14.53 -0.93 18.74
N VAL A 140 14.40 -0.03 17.75
CA VAL A 140 13.45 1.09 17.81
C VAL A 140 12.00 0.59 17.77
N LEU A 141 11.71 -0.43 16.94
CA LEU A 141 10.36 -0.96 16.76
C LEU A 141 10.02 -2.11 17.74
N GLU A 142 10.92 -2.49 18.64
CA GLU A 142 10.71 -3.60 19.58
C GLU A 142 10.12 -4.84 18.89
N PHE A 143 10.69 -5.22 17.73
CA PHE A 143 10.14 -6.24 16.84
C PHE A 143 11.11 -7.41 16.63
N ALA A 144 11.59 -7.99 17.73
CA ALA A 144 12.43 -9.19 17.68
C ALA A 144 11.63 -10.42 17.14
N PRO A 145 12.30 -11.39 16.48
CA PRO A 145 11.62 -12.56 15.92
C PRO A 145 10.69 -13.31 16.87
N ASP A 146 11.12 -13.48 18.13
CA ASP A 146 10.38 -14.24 19.13
C ASP A 146 9.23 -13.44 19.79
N GLU A 147 9.10 -12.15 19.47
CA GLU A 147 8.09 -11.25 20.02
C GLU A 147 6.93 -10.93 19.06
N ARG A 148 6.92 -11.52 17.88
CA ARG A 148 5.94 -11.17 16.81
C ARG A 148 4.55 -11.76 16.99
N GLY A 149 4.35 -12.60 18.00
CA GLY A 149 3.09 -13.28 18.27
C GLY A 149 2.93 -14.61 17.51
N SER A 150 1.76 -15.23 17.65
CA SER A 150 1.49 -16.59 17.16
C SER A 150 1.11 -16.67 15.69
N SER A 151 0.55 -15.59 15.11
CA SER A 151 0.03 -15.56 13.74
C SER A 151 0.58 -14.37 12.94
N TRP A 152 0.51 -14.46 11.59
CA TRP A 152 0.84 -13.32 10.71
C TRP A 152 -0.03 -12.09 10.97
N SER A 153 -1.32 -12.28 11.28
CA SER A 153 -2.22 -11.17 11.61
C SER A 153 -1.82 -10.47 12.89
N GLU A 154 -1.35 -11.20 13.88
CA GLU A 154 -0.85 -10.64 15.14
C GLU A 154 0.49 -9.92 14.94
N ALA A 155 1.41 -10.52 14.17
CA ALA A 155 2.69 -9.90 13.82
C ALA A 155 2.50 -8.58 13.06
N LEU A 156 1.61 -8.56 12.05
CA LEU A 156 1.29 -7.33 11.32
C LEU A 156 0.70 -6.27 12.24
N ARG A 157 -0.26 -6.63 13.08
CA ARG A 157 -0.89 -5.71 14.03
C ARG A 157 0.16 -5.10 14.97
N ARG A 158 1.07 -5.94 15.52
CA ARG A 158 2.14 -5.48 16.40
C ARG A 158 3.10 -4.54 15.67
N LEU A 159 3.55 -4.86 14.47
CA LEU A 159 4.45 -3.99 13.70
C LEU A 159 3.80 -2.63 13.39
N ILE A 160 2.49 -2.62 13.06
CA ILE A 160 1.72 -1.39 12.87
C ILE A 160 1.66 -0.59 14.18
N GLU A 161 1.38 -1.23 15.31
CA GLU A 161 1.27 -0.58 16.61
C GLU A 161 2.62 0.00 17.07
N GLU A 162 3.74 -0.69 16.82
CA GLU A 162 5.06 -0.17 17.13
C GLU A 162 5.44 1.02 16.23
N ALA A 163 5.17 0.93 14.92
CA ALA A 163 5.40 2.05 14.02
C ALA A 163 4.55 3.29 14.40
N ASP A 164 3.26 3.09 14.69
CA ASP A 164 2.33 4.16 15.14
C ASP A 164 2.80 4.79 16.47
N ARG A 165 3.30 3.97 17.44
CA ARG A 165 3.85 4.42 18.72
C ARG A 165 5.10 5.30 18.53
N ASN A 166 5.92 4.95 17.55
CA ASN A 166 7.13 5.66 17.20
C ASN A 166 6.90 6.86 16.24
N GLY A 167 5.65 7.22 15.97
CA GLY A 167 5.30 8.45 15.24
C GLY A 167 5.01 8.26 13.76
N VAL A 168 5.08 7.04 13.21
CA VAL A 168 4.78 6.76 11.81
C VAL A 168 3.28 6.49 11.63
N LEU A 169 2.62 7.23 10.75
CA LEU A 169 1.21 7.02 10.41
C LEU A 169 1.06 5.82 9.47
N VAL A 170 0.68 4.65 9.99
CA VAL A 170 0.51 3.46 9.16
C VAL A 170 -0.95 3.28 8.77
N MET A 171 -1.21 3.26 7.46
CA MET A 171 -2.54 3.08 6.86
C MET A 171 -2.58 1.78 6.05
N VAL A 172 -3.56 0.92 6.31
CA VAL A 172 -3.71 -0.36 5.60
C VAL A 172 -5.11 -0.48 5.05
N SER A 173 -5.26 -0.48 3.72
CA SER A 173 -6.57 -0.62 3.07
C SER A 173 -6.46 -1.40 1.76
N GLY A 174 -7.39 -2.30 1.50
CA GLY A 174 -7.55 -2.97 0.20
C GLY A 174 -8.59 -2.31 -0.70
N ILE A 175 -9.02 -1.09 -0.36
CA ILE A 175 -10.01 -0.33 -1.15
C ILE A 175 -9.65 1.16 -1.12
N VAL A 176 -10.07 1.89 -2.13
CA VAL A 176 -9.90 3.34 -2.20
C VAL A 176 -10.83 4.03 -1.19
N GLY A 177 -10.26 4.71 -0.22
CA GLY A 177 -11.01 5.39 0.83
C GLY A 177 -11.98 4.45 1.55
N SER A 178 -13.30 4.71 1.43
CA SER A 178 -14.36 3.85 1.99
C SER A 178 -15.24 3.21 0.90
N ASN A 179 -14.79 3.16 -0.35
CA ASN A 179 -15.54 2.61 -1.47
C ASN A 179 -15.20 1.13 -1.69
N THR A 180 -16.07 0.24 -1.22
CA THR A 180 -15.90 -1.23 -1.34
C THR A 180 -15.96 -1.76 -2.77
N HIS A 181 -16.38 -0.94 -3.75
CA HIS A 181 -16.39 -1.29 -5.18
C HIS A 181 -15.08 -0.92 -5.88
N ARG A 182 -14.20 -0.17 -5.25
CA ARG A 182 -12.88 0.19 -5.76
C ARG A 182 -11.82 -0.59 -4.98
N LYS A 183 -11.59 -1.81 -5.41
CA LYS A 183 -10.56 -2.67 -4.80
C LYS A 183 -9.19 -2.29 -5.35
N LEU A 184 -8.22 -2.17 -4.46
CA LEU A 184 -6.83 -1.98 -4.85
C LEU A 184 -6.23 -3.27 -5.37
N ASP A 185 -5.39 -3.15 -6.37
CA ASP A 185 -4.70 -4.27 -7.01
C ASP A 185 -3.27 -4.39 -6.45
N PRO A 186 -2.93 -5.50 -5.77
CA PRO A 186 -1.56 -5.73 -5.29
C PRO A 186 -0.54 -5.90 -6.43
N ASP A 187 -0.99 -6.28 -7.63
CA ASP A 187 -0.12 -6.37 -8.80
C ASP A 187 0.22 -4.99 -9.39
N GLU A 188 -0.56 -3.95 -9.08
CA GLU A 188 -0.23 -2.58 -9.44
C GLU A 188 0.73 -1.92 -8.44
N PHE A 189 0.47 -2.07 -7.14
CA PHE A 189 1.34 -1.57 -6.09
C PHE A 189 1.05 -2.27 -4.76
N ARG A 190 2.09 -2.47 -3.95
CA ARG A 190 1.96 -3.11 -2.64
C ARG A 190 1.96 -2.10 -1.49
N GLY A 191 2.66 -0.98 -1.65
CA GLY A 191 2.72 0.08 -0.65
C GLY A 191 3.36 1.35 -1.18
N PHE A 192 3.44 2.34 -0.32
CA PHE A 192 4.23 3.55 -0.51
C PHE A 192 4.55 4.24 0.81
N ALA A 193 5.66 4.96 0.82
CA ALA A 193 6.07 5.83 1.90
C ALA A 193 5.98 7.31 1.49
N LEU A 194 5.54 8.15 2.42
CA LEU A 194 5.59 9.60 2.35
C LEU A 194 6.46 10.10 3.49
N ALA A 195 7.73 10.37 3.22
CA ALA A 195 8.67 10.82 4.22
C ALA A 195 8.38 12.27 4.65
N ASP A 196 8.42 12.51 5.96
CA ASP A 196 8.24 13.81 6.58
C ASP A 196 8.73 13.72 8.03
N ASP A 197 9.35 14.76 8.55
CA ASP A 197 9.93 14.76 9.89
C ASP A 197 8.87 14.70 11.00
N LEU A 198 7.68 15.28 10.80
CA LEU A 198 6.61 15.37 11.79
C LEU A 198 5.46 14.39 11.52
N ALA A 199 5.26 14.03 10.27
CA ALA A 199 4.12 13.22 9.82
C ALA A 199 4.55 12.13 8.82
N PRO A 200 5.58 11.31 9.11
CA PRO A 200 5.92 10.21 8.21
C PRO A 200 4.73 9.28 8.08
N LEU A 201 4.38 8.92 6.83
CA LEU A 201 3.21 8.11 6.54
C LEU A 201 3.57 6.94 5.64
N ILE A 202 3.05 5.76 5.98
CA ILE A 202 3.14 4.55 5.17
C ILE A 202 1.73 4.08 4.82
N PHE A 203 1.52 3.76 3.56
CA PHE A 203 0.35 3.03 3.10
C PHE A 203 0.74 1.62 2.68
N VAL A 204 -0.05 0.63 3.11
CA VAL A 204 0.10 -0.79 2.72
C VAL A 204 -1.19 -1.26 2.06
N ASN A 205 -1.09 -1.91 0.90
CA ASN A 205 -2.22 -2.49 0.21
C ASN A 205 -2.77 -3.70 1.00
N GLY A 206 -3.91 -3.51 1.62
CA GLY A 206 -4.57 -4.52 2.47
C GLY A 206 -5.21 -5.68 1.70
N ALA A 207 -5.24 -5.62 0.35
CA ALA A 207 -5.73 -6.71 -0.50
C ALA A 207 -4.72 -7.86 -0.60
N ASP A 208 -3.43 -7.59 -0.35
CA ASP A 208 -2.37 -8.60 -0.35
C ASP A 208 -2.42 -9.53 0.87
N THR A 209 -1.64 -10.60 0.84
CA THR A 209 -1.53 -11.57 1.95
C THR A 209 -0.90 -10.91 3.19
N LYS A 210 -1.16 -11.44 4.39
CA LYS A 210 -0.59 -10.88 5.62
C LYS A 210 0.94 -10.95 5.65
N ALA A 211 1.52 -12.00 5.07
CA ALA A 211 2.97 -12.12 4.96
C ALA A 211 3.57 -11.05 4.03
N ALA A 212 2.92 -10.79 2.89
CA ALA A 212 3.32 -9.72 1.99
C ALA A 212 3.14 -8.33 2.61
N GLN A 213 2.01 -8.07 3.30
CA GLN A 213 1.79 -6.82 4.02
C GLN A 213 2.87 -6.54 5.09
N ILE A 214 3.36 -7.58 5.80
CA ILE A 214 4.47 -7.44 6.78
C ILE A 214 5.76 -7.04 6.05
N PHE A 215 6.07 -7.71 4.93
CA PHE A 215 7.26 -7.38 4.16
C PHE A 215 7.19 -5.97 3.57
N THR A 216 6.06 -5.60 2.97
CA THR A 216 5.82 -4.26 2.45
C THR A 216 5.96 -3.20 3.55
N LEU A 217 5.34 -3.40 4.72
CA LEU A 217 5.48 -2.46 5.83
C LEU A 217 6.94 -2.30 6.29
N ALA A 218 7.68 -3.41 6.38
CA ALA A 218 9.11 -3.37 6.72
C ALA A 218 9.92 -2.60 5.66
N HIS A 219 9.63 -2.79 4.38
CA HIS A 219 10.26 -2.11 3.26
C HIS A 219 9.97 -0.60 3.28
N GLU A 220 8.70 -0.22 3.44
CA GLU A 220 8.30 1.19 3.50
C GLU A 220 8.86 1.91 4.75
N LEU A 221 9.03 1.18 5.85
CA LEU A 221 9.75 1.71 7.02
C LEU A 221 11.20 2.06 6.68
N VAL A 222 11.90 1.26 5.87
CA VAL A 222 13.26 1.60 5.43
C VAL A 222 13.26 2.90 4.63
N HIS A 223 12.29 3.13 3.74
CA HIS A 223 12.13 4.41 3.04
C HIS A 223 11.97 5.60 4.00
N ILE A 224 11.21 5.45 5.08
CA ILE A 224 11.12 6.49 6.13
C ILE A 224 12.50 6.73 6.77
N TRP A 225 13.27 5.67 7.08
CA TRP A 225 14.62 5.80 7.67
C TRP A 225 15.61 6.51 6.75
N ILE A 226 15.52 6.35 5.43
CA ILE A 226 16.35 7.12 4.47
C ILE A 226 15.79 8.50 4.15
N GLY A 227 14.56 8.80 4.58
CA GLY A 227 13.90 10.10 4.35
C GLY A 227 13.42 10.30 2.91
N GLU A 228 13.14 9.23 2.18
CA GLU A 228 12.69 9.29 0.78
C GLU A 228 11.24 8.80 0.63
N SER A 229 10.43 9.61 -0.05
CA SER A 229 9.08 9.22 -0.45
C SER A 229 9.14 8.42 -1.75
N ALA A 230 8.42 7.30 -1.82
CA ALA A 230 8.35 6.48 -3.04
C ALA A 230 7.07 5.63 -3.07
N VAL A 231 6.60 5.30 -4.28
CA VAL A 231 5.68 4.18 -4.51
C VAL A 231 6.52 3.00 -4.97
N SER A 232 6.45 1.90 -4.23
CA SER A 232 7.27 0.71 -4.46
C SER A 232 6.43 -0.54 -4.74
N ASP A 233 7.04 -1.47 -5.43
CA ASP A 233 6.55 -2.84 -5.59
C ASP A 233 7.37 -3.77 -4.71
N ALA A 234 7.34 -3.63 -3.42
CA ALA A 234 8.13 -4.35 -2.42
C ALA A 234 8.14 -5.88 -2.67
N ASP A 235 8.71 -6.30 -3.81
CA ASP A 235 8.83 -7.69 -4.24
C ASP A 235 10.27 -8.18 -4.10
N MET A 236 10.46 -9.24 -3.32
CA MET A 236 11.75 -9.92 -3.17
C MET A 236 12.25 -10.58 -4.47
N ALA A 237 11.35 -10.84 -5.42
CA ALA A 237 11.71 -11.38 -6.73
C ALA A 237 12.23 -10.29 -7.68
N SER A 238 11.88 -9.04 -7.43
CA SER A 238 12.25 -7.91 -8.28
C SER A 238 13.78 -7.74 -8.26
N THR A 239 14.39 -7.87 -9.42
CA THR A 239 15.77 -7.47 -9.68
C THR A 239 15.82 -5.99 -10.08
N SER A 240 15.10 -5.14 -9.32
CA SER A 240 15.00 -3.72 -9.59
C SER A 240 16.37 -3.14 -9.97
N GLY A 241 16.42 -2.44 -11.11
CA GLY A 241 17.60 -1.68 -11.52
C GLY A 241 17.95 -0.55 -10.53
N ASN A 242 17.00 -0.15 -9.69
CA ASN A 242 17.15 0.90 -8.69
C ASN A 242 17.95 0.41 -7.47
N ALA A 243 19.07 1.10 -7.18
CA ALA A 243 19.96 0.76 -6.06
C ALA A 243 19.28 0.98 -4.69
N ILE A 244 18.37 1.96 -4.59
CA ILE A 244 17.59 2.27 -3.39
C ILE A 244 16.69 1.10 -3.07
N GLU A 245 15.88 0.65 -4.04
CA GLU A 245 14.95 -0.47 -3.89
C GLU A 245 15.65 -1.76 -3.47
N ARG A 246 16.80 -2.07 -4.12
CA ARG A 246 17.59 -3.26 -3.74
C ARG A 246 18.07 -3.18 -2.30
N TRP A 247 18.56 -2.02 -1.87
CA TRP A 247 19.04 -1.85 -0.51
C TRP A 247 17.88 -1.91 0.49
N CYS A 248 16.74 -1.26 0.21
CA CYS A 248 15.53 -1.34 1.03
C CYS A 248 15.03 -2.78 1.18
N ASN A 249 14.99 -3.55 0.09
CA ASN A 249 14.65 -4.97 0.12
C ASN A 249 15.61 -5.79 0.99
N GLN A 250 16.93 -5.53 0.93
CA GLN A 250 17.92 -6.22 1.75
C GLN A 250 17.75 -5.90 3.23
N VAL A 251 17.58 -4.63 3.59
CA VAL A 251 17.36 -4.22 4.99
C VAL A 251 16.05 -4.78 5.53
N ALA A 252 14.95 -4.71 4.77
CA ALA A 252 13.66 -5.27 5.16
C ALA A 252 13.75 -6.80 5.37
N ALA A 253 14.43 -7.50 4.50
CA ALA A 253 14.65 -8.94 4.62
C ALA A 253 15.49 -9.29 5.88
N GLU A 254 16.59 -8.56 6.11
CA GLU A 254 17.42 -8.71 7.30
C GLU A 254 16.67 -8.33 8.59
N PHE A 255 15.85 -7.28 8.56
CA PHE A 255 14.98 -6.88 9.67
C PHE A 255 14.02 -7.99 10.04
N LEU A 256 13.41 -8.64 9.06
CA LEU A 256 12.42 -9.70 9.27
C LEU A 256 13.06 -11.06 9.56
N VAL A 257 14.14 -11.42 8.87
CA VAL A 257 14.85 -12.71 9.02
C VAL A 257 16.32 -12.43 9.24
N PRO A 258 16.76 -12.23 10.50
CA PRO A 258 18.15 -11.92 10.80
C PRO A 258 19.11 -13.01 10.30
N GLY A 259 20.20 -12.64 9.61
CA GLY A 259 21.24 -13.59 9.19
C GLY A 259 21.84 -14.34 10.36
N SER A 260 21.92 -13.72 11.54
CA SER A 260 22.36 -14.37 12.77
C SER A 260 21.49 -15.56 13.19
N ALA A 261 20.18 -15.53 12.90
CA ALA A 261 19.24 -16.62 13.21
C ALA A 261 19.35 -17.81 12.22
N LEU A 262 19.97 -17.59 11.07
CA LEU A 262 20.22 -18.62 10.06
C LEU A 262 21.66 -19.20 10.14
N ARG A 263 22.57 -18.55 10.87
CA ARG A 263 23.95 -19.05 11.01
C ARG A 263 23.96 -20.40 11.71
N GLY A 264 24.46 -21.44 11.00
CA GLY A 264 24.54 -22.80 11.51
C GLY A 264 23.21 -23.56 11.54
N TYR A 265 22.15 -23.01 10.93
CA TYR A 265 20.89 -23.72 10.77
C TYR A 265 21.09 -24.98 9.92
N GLN A 266 20.56 -26.11 10.39
CA GLN A 266 20.66 -27.38 9.67
C GLN A 266 19.48 -27.54 8.72
N LEU A 267 19.64 -27.07 7.48
CA LEU A 267 18.58 -27.14 6.47
C LEU A 267 18.39 -28.56 5.96
N ASN A 268 17.20 -29.13 6.13
CA ASN A 268 16.80 -30.39 5.52
C ASN A 268 16.39 -30.14 4.07
N ARG A 269 17.24 -30.53 3.12
CA ARG A 269 16.98 -30.32 1.69
C ARG A 269 16.04 -31.39 1.08
N ASP A 270 15.90 -32.53 1.74
CA ASP A 270 15.03 -33.59 1.26
C ASP A 270 13.54 -33.25 1.45
N ASP A 271 13.26 -32.29 2.35
CA ASP A 271 11.92 -31.74 2.60
C ASP A 271 11.96 -30.21 2.69
N LEU A 272 12.43 -29.57 1.62
CA LEU A 272 12.62 -28.13 1.57
C LEU A 272 11.34 -27.34 1.78
N THR A 273 10.20 -27.83 1.28
CA THR A 273 8.90 -27.16 1.42
C THR A 273 8.49 -27.02 2.89
N ASP A 274 8.59 -28.08 3.68
CA ASP A 274 8.25 -28.08 5.11
C ASP A 274 9.21 -27.19 5.92
N GLU A 275 10.50 -27.21 5.56
CA GLU A 275 11.51 -26.33 6.13
C GLU A 275 11.20 -24.83 5.87
N LEU A 276 10.87 -24.48 4.62
CA LEU A 276 10.48 -23.12 4.25
C LEU A 276 9.21 -22.68 5.01
N GLU A 277 8.21 -23.55 5.12
CA GLU A 277 6.99 -23.26 5.87
C GLU A 277 7.24 -23.11 7.38
N THR A 278 8.14 -23.89 7.94
CA THR A 278 8.52 -23.84 9.36
C THR A 278 9.23 -22.53 9.66
N LEU A 279 10.21 -22.14 8.85
CA LEU A 279 10.89 -20.84 9.00
C LEU A 279 9.94 -19.66 8.72
N ALA A 280 9.07 -19.76 7.72
CA ALA A 280 8.06 -18.74 7.43
C ALA A 280 7.11 -18.53 8.62
N ARG A 281 6.66 -19.61 9.26
CA ARG A 281 5.85 -19.55 10.49
C ARG A 281 6.62 -18.94 11.66
N ARG A 282 7.90 -19.27 11.83
CA ARG A 282 8.76 -18.70 12.87
C ARG A 282 8.94 -17.20 12.71
N PHE A 283 9.32 -16.76 11.52
CA PHE A 283 9.65 -15.35 11.25
C PHE A 283 8.43 -14.51 10.81
N LYS A 284 7.26 -15.11 10.60
CA LYS A 284 6.02 -14.44 10.12
C LYS A 284 6.18 -13.77 8.76
N VAL A 285 6.91 -14.40 7.86
CA VAL A 285 7.15 -13.97 6.47
C VAL A 285 6.61 -14.97 5.47
N SER A 286 6.75 -14.71 4.17
CA SER A 286 6.47 -15.69 3.12
C SER A 286 7.63 -16.69 2.99
N THR A 287 7.35 -17.85 2.41
CA THR A 287 8.37 -18.84 2.07
C THR A 287 9.38 -18.30 1.06
N LEU A 288 8.97 -17.40 0.16
CA LEU A 288 9.88 -16.72 -0.78
C LEU A 288 10.90 -15.81 -0.07
N VAL A 289 10.48 -15.09 0.98
CA VAL A 289 11.40 -14.30 1.81
C VAL A 289 12.40 -15.20 2.52
N VAL A 290 11.94 -16.32 3.06
CA VAL A 290 12.83 -17.32 3.69
C VAL A 290 13.83 -17.86 2.68
N LEU A 291 13.38 -18.28 1.50
CA LEU A 291 14.23 -18.84 0.44
C LEU A 291 15.29 -17.83 0.00
N ARG A 292 14.92 -16.57 -0.16
CA ARG A 292 15.86 -15.48 -0.45
C ARG A 292 16.92 -15.35 0.67
N ARG A 293 16.49 -15.33 1.93
CA ARG A 293 17.41 -15.20 3.07
C ARG A 293 18.35 -16.39 3.20
N LEU A 294 17.89 -17.61 2.90
CA LEU A 294 18.74 -18.80 2.84
C LEU A 294 19.77 -18.68 1.68
N PHE A 295 19.38 -18.12 0.53
CA PHE A 295 20.31 -17.83 -0.55
C PHE A 295 21.36 -16.79 -0.13
N ASP A 296 20.96 -15.68 0.48
CA ASP A 296 21.87 -14.64 0.99
C ASP A 296 22.84 -15.20 2.05
N ALA A 297 22.41 -16.21 2.82
CA ALA A 297 23.22 -16.95 3.79
C ALA A 297 24.06 -18.09 3.17
N ASN A 298 24.15 -18.18 1.83
CA ASN A 298 24.94 -19.16 1.06
C ASN A 298 24.48 -20.63 1.22
N TYR A 299 23.20 -20.87 1.54
CA TYR A 299 22.66 -22.24 1.52
C TYR A 299 22.42 -22.76 0.10
N PHE A 300 22.26 -21.88 -0.89
CA PHE A 300 22.00 -22.22 -2.29
C PHE A 300 22.99 -21.52 -3.21
N THR A 301 23.34 -22.17 -4.31
CA THR A 301 23.95 -21.49 -5.47
C THR A 301 22.90 -20.67 -6.21
N ALA A 302 23.33 -19.73 -7.04
CA ALA A 302 22.40 -18.89 -7.82
C ALA A 302 21.50 -19.71 -8.78
N THR A 303 21.96 -20.86 -9.27
CA THR A 303 21.15 -21.75 -10.12
C THR A 303 20.09 -22.46 -9.29
N GLN A 304 20.48 -23.09 -8.18
CA GLN A 304 19.54 -23.75 -7.26
C GLN A 304 18.50 -22.78 -6.74
N TYR A 305 18.90 -21.57 -6.33
CA TYR A 305 17.96 -20.56 -5.86
C TYR A 305 16.90 -20.23 -6.91
N ARG A 306 17.28 -20.06 -8.19
CA ARG A 306 16.32 -19.75 -9.25
C ARG A 306 15.34 -20.89 -9.51
N GLU A 307 15.81 -22.12 -9.47
CA GLU A 307 14.99 -23.32 -9.63
C GLU A 307 13.98 -23.46 -8.50
N GLU A 308 14.45 -23.38 -7.25
CA GLU A 308 13.59 -23.48 -6.06
C GLU A 308 12.61 -22.30 -5.95
N PHE A 309 13.06 -21.09 -6.33
CA PHE A 309 12.20 -19.90 -6.33
C PHE A 309 11.06 -20.03 -7.34
N SER A 310 11.32 -20.49 -8.54
CA SER A 310 10.29 -20.75 -9.55
C SER A 310 9.30 -21.82 -9.10
N SER A 311 9.79 -22.93 -8.55
CA SER A 311 8.97 -24.02 -8.03
C SER A 311 8.07 -23.56 -6.90
N GLU A 312 8.60 -22.80 -5.95
CA GLU A 312 7.84 -22.29 -4.80
C GLU A 312 6.80 -21.23 -5.22
N LEU A 313 7.14 -20.39 -6.20
CA LEU A 313 6.20 -19.41 -6.74
C LEU A 313 5.00 -20.08 -7.41
N ASP A 314 5.23 -21.13 -8.20
CA ASP A 314 4.18 -21.91 -8.85
C ASP A 314 3.31 -22.66 -7.82
N ARG A 315 3.93 -23.18 -6.76
CA ARG A 315 3.22 -23.80 -5.63
C ARG A 315 2.28 -22.80 -4.94
N ILE A 316 2.77 -21.58 -4.67
CA ILE A 316 1.98 -20.52 -4.03
C ILE A 316 0.79 -20.13 -4.92
N ARG A 317 1.00 -19.96 -6.22
CA ARG A 317 -0.06 -19.62 -7.18
C ARG A 317 -1.17 -20.66 -7.18
N THR A 318 -0.81 -21.93 -7.25
CA THR A 318 -1.78 -23.05 -7.19
C THR A 318 -2.60 -23.02 -5.89
N LEU A 319 -1.95 -22.82 -4.75
CA LEU A 319 -2.63 -22.71 -3.45
C LEU A 319 -3.55 -21.49 -3.33
N MET A 320 -3.23 -20.39 -3.99
CA MET A 320 -4.08 -19.20 -4.02
C MET A 320 -5.34 -19.42 -4.88
N GLU A 321 -5.21 -20.07 -6.02
CA GLU A 321 -6.33 -20.43 -6.89
C GLU A 321 -7.33 -21.36 -6.18
N GLU A 322 -6.84 -22.34 -5.41
CA GLU A 322 -7.66 -23.27 -4.65
C GLU A 322 -8.43 -22.62 -3.48
N ARG A 323 -7.87 -21.59 -2.84
CA ARG A 323 -8.46 -20.98 -1.63
C ARG A 323 -9.58 -20.00 -1.89
N GLY A 324 -9.70 -19.42 -3.07
CA GLY A 324 -10.69 -18.39 -3.40
C GLY A 324 -10.54 -17.11 -2.57
N THR A 325 -11.33 -16.10 -2.89
CA THR A 325 -11.29 -14.80 -2.18
C THR A 325 -12.03 -14.87 -0.84
N GLY A 326 -11.31 -14.65 0.26
CA GLY A 326 -11.85 -14.68 1.62
C GLY A 326 -12.82 -13.54 1.96
N SER A 327 -13.64 -13.73 2.98
CA SER A 327 -14.73 -12.86 3.44
C SER A 327 -14.21 -11.59 4.14
N GLY A 328 -14.93 -10.47 3.99
CA GLY A 328 -14.60 -9.16 4.55
C GLY A 328 -14.62 -9.09 6.09
N GLY A 329 -13.74 -8.24 6.65
CA GLY A 329 -13.60 -8.02 8.09
C GLY A 329 -14.65 -7.06 8.68
N ASN A 330 -14.75 -7.02 10.02
CA ASN A 330 -15.62 -6.10 10.75
C ASN A 330 -15.16 -4.64 10.55
N PHE A 331 -16.09 -3.77 10.12
CA PHE A 331 -15.83 -2.35 9.82
C PHE A 331 -15.12 -1.62 10.98
N TYR A 332 -15.55 -1.78 12.21
CA TYR A 332 -14.99 -1.05 13.36
C TYR A 332 -13.60 -1.54 13.79
N ASN A 333 -13.23 -2.77 13.41
CA ASN A 333 -11.88 -3.28 13.65
C ASN A 333 -10.92 -2.86 12.53
N THR A 334 -11.42 -2.67 11.32
CA THR A 334 -10.61 -2.34 10.14
C THR A 334 -10.43 -0.83 9.95
N GLN A 335 -11.40 -0.01 10.36
CA GLN A 335 -11.37 1.44 10.13
C GLN A 335 -10.19 2.16 10.79
N PRO A 336 -9.84 1.92 12.08
CA PRO A 336 -8.67 2.57 12.68
C PRO A 336 -7.35 2.23 11.98
N VAL A 337 -7.25 1.02 11.42
CA VAL A 337 -6.06 0.58 10.67
C VAL A 337 -6.02 1.20 9.28
N ARG A 338 -7.18 1.48 8.67
CA ARG A 338 -7.26 2.14 7.35
C ARG A 338 -6.70 3.56 7.34
N VAL A 339 -6.80 4.26 8.46
CA VAL A 339 -6.43 5.67 8.55
C VAL A 339 -5.36 5.98 9.59
N SER A 340 -4.69 4.96 10.18
CA SER A 340 -3.84 5.02 11.37
C SER A 340 -4.61 5.38 12.66
N LYS A 341 -4.32 4.67 13.75
CA LYS A 341 -4.94 4.97 15.06
C LYS A 341 -4.50 6.35 15.57
N ARG A 342 -3.23 6.69 15.39
CA ARG A 342 -2.65 7.98 15.78
C ARG A 342 -3.33 9.13 15.04
N PHE A 343 -3.44 9.04 13.72
CA PHE A 343 -4.14 10.03 12.90
C PHE A 343 -5.62 10.17 13.31
N ALA A 344 -6.34 9.03 13.45
CA ALA A 344 -7.76 9.06 13.79
C ALA A 344 -8.00 9.72 15.15
N ARG A 345 -7.15 9.44 16.16
CA ARG A 345 -7.24 10.05 17.49
C ARG A 345 -7.04 11.56 17.41
N ALA A 346 -5.94 12.02 16.80
CA ALA A 346 -5.64 13.43 16.64
C ALA A 346 -6.76 14.20 15.93
N LEU A 347 -7.30 13.61 14.85
CA LEU A 347 -8.37 14.22 14.07
C LEU A 347 -9.69 14.32 14.88
N ILE A 348 -10.00 13.30 15.67
CA ILE A 348 -11.20 13.32 16.53
C ILE A 348 -11.03 14.34 17.66
N GLU A 349 -9.88 14.37 18.34
CA GLU A 349 -9.58 15.35 19.39
C GLU A 349 -9.69 16.78 18.85
N SER A 350 -9.03 17.10 17.76
CA SER A 350 -9.10 18.40 17.09
C SER A 350 -10.53 18.79 16.65
N THR A 351 -11.35 17.80 16.25
CA THR A 351 -12.75 18.05 15.86
C THR A 351 -13.63 18.36 17.07
N LEU A 352 -13.45 17.63 18.17
CA LEU A 352 -14.20 17.85 19.42
C LEU A 352 -13.81 19.18 20.08
N GLU A 353 -12.58 19.62 19.93
CA GLU A 353 -12.11 20.94 20.38
C GLU A 353 -12.54 22.09 19.44
N GLY A 354 -13.20 21.77 18.32
CA GLY A 354 -13.70 22.76 17.36
C GLY A 354 -12.62 23.37 16.44
N GLN A 355 -11.41 22.81 16.42
CA GLN A 355 -10.31 23.27 15.58
C GLN A 355 -10.44 22.71 14.14
N THR A 356 -11.01 21.50 13.99
CA THR A 356 -11.30 20.90 12.69
C THR A 356 -12.81 20.79 12.48
N LEU A 357 -13.28 21.13 11.27
CA LEU A 357 -14.70 21.00 10.95
C LEU A 357 -15.13 19.54 10.86
N HIS A 358 -16.29 19.19 11.41
CA HIS A 358 -16.85 17.83 11.32
C HIS A 358 -16.92 17.31 9.88
N ARG A 359 -17.25 18.20 8.92
CA ARG A 359 -17.29 17.83 7.50
C ARG A 359 -15.93 17.32 7.00
N ASP A 360 -14.87 18.02 7.34
CA ASP A 360 -13.51 17.71 6.87
C ASP A 360 -12.99 16.44 7.58
N ALA A 361 -13.27 16.30 8.88
CA ALA A 361 -12.98 15.09 9.62
C ALA A 361 -13.72 13.86 9.03
N PHE A 362 -14.99 14.00 8.68
CA PHE A 362 -15.76 12.92 8.06
C PHE A 362 -15.21 12.53 6.70
N GLN A 363 -14.78 13.50 5.88
CA GLN A 363 -14.14 13.24 4.60
C GLN A 363 -12.84 12.46 4.78
N MET A 364 -11.96 12.89 5.67
CA MET A 364 -10.66 12.26 5.94
C MET A 364 -10.81 10.86 6.57
N LEU A 365 -11.83 10.64 7.43
CA LEU A 365 -12.13 9.32 8.00
C LEU A 365 -12.95 8.43 7.06
N GLY A 366 -13.51 8.99 5.98
CA GLY A 366 -14.44 8.28 5.10
C GLY A 366 -15.80 7.98 5.73
N PHE A 367 -16.26 8.81 6.67
CA PHE A 367 -17.53 8.64 7.36
C PHE A 367 -18.68 9.41 6.71
N LYS A 368 -19.89 8.89 6.90
CA LYS A 368 -21.14 9.54 6.45
C LYS A 368 -22.08 9.85 7.61
N LYS A 369 -21.81 9.36 8.83
CA LYS A 369 -22.72 9.45 9.98
C LYS A 369 -21.96 9.89 11.24
N VAL A 370 -22.59 10.79 12.02
CA VAL A 370 -22.09 11.23 13.32
C VAL A 370 -21.97 10.07 14.31
N SER A 371 -22.92 9.12 14.28
CA SER A 371 -22.88 7.96 15.17
C SER A 371 -21.61 7.10 14.99
N THR A 372 -21.14 6.96 13.74
CA THR A 372 -19.88 6.23 13.44
C THR A 372 -18.66 6.97 13.99
N PHE A 373 -18.67 8.29 13.91
CA PHE A 373 -17.62 9.14 14.49
C PHE A 373 -17.57 9.00 16.02
N ASN A 374 -18.72 9.12 16.70
CA ASN A 374 -18.80 9.00 18.15
C ASN A 374 -18.40 7.60 18.64
N GLU A 375 -18.78 6.55 17.94
CA GLU A 375 -18.38 5.19 18.29
C GLU A 375 -16.87 4.98 18.13
N LEU A 376 -16.26 5.54 17.07
CA LEU A 376 -14.81 5.48 16.91
C LEU A 376 -14.10 6.28 18.01
N ALA A 377 -14.61 7.47 18.37
CA ALA A 377 -14.07 8.28 19.47
C ALA A 377 -14.05 7.51 20.79
N ALA A 378 -15.16 6.85 21.14
CA ALA A 378 -15.25 6.01 22.33
C ALA A 378 -14.26 4.83 22.30
N ARG A 379 -14.11 4.14 21.16
CA ARG A 379 -13.17 3.02 21.01
C ARG A 379 -11.70 3.44 21.09
N LEU A 380 -11.38 4.65 20.67
CA LEU A 380 -10.03 5.20 20.76
C LEU A 380 -9.74 5.85 22.13
N GLY A 381 -10.75 5.90 23.02
CA GLY A 381 -10.62 6.47 24.37
C GLY A 381 -10.45 7.99 24.35
N VAL A 382 -11.08 8.67 23.40
CA VAL A 382 -11.08 10.14 23.30
C VAL A 382 -12.28 10.75 24.06
N VAL A 383 -13.36 9.97 24.22
CA VAL A 383 -14.57 10.32 25.00
C VAL A 383 -15.01 9.14 25.83
#